data_b603a90868c9c9d16d2dbe140f3164ad
#
_entry.id   b603a90868c9c9d16d2dbe140f3164ad
#
_cell.length_a   1.000
_cell.length_b   1.000
_cell.length_c   1.000
_cell.angle_alpha   90.00
_cell.angle_beta   90.00
_cell.angle_gamma   90.00
#
_symmetry.space_group_name_H-M   'P 1'
#
loop_
_entity.id
_entity.type
_entity.pdbx_description
1 polymer ?
#
loop_
_entity_poly.entity_id
_entity_poly.type
_entity_poly.pdbx_seq_one_letter_code
_entity_poly.pdbx_strand_id
1 'polypeptide(L)'
;MAQDQNPGWHRLLAQSPEDVRALHQMCREGRLYEVERWITEGKPIQVAPQTIPKGTRSKTALQIALETGQHSLAVLLLSRGYQVELERYSPLDMALQARRWDLFDLLLEWGADLRSADVYTVLNTYNVELYERFRAAGYDLTERHEMGSILGHGTSNRPLLGFMKRYRAEDTKIQHELDIALGYHVRAGNEKGINLCLWAGADAHAPAPNPESGLSEDADTEEGEERFTGWSAIEQAASEGHLTILQRLGPDPARDDFDNLYRYAKYGSVIAFLATIQPPKDLTSILSWHLRWVGNPFPWASHVGTGTVEALLSCRVRWEETNPDRVADIRRSILKVGDYDLKTILSRLRRSEVCAPETYQELVRTPSMQKRLFAAGLLKKLVSEIERRRDELARLMSRYDRAALYEQVWSQPAQEVAKSYGISGVRLGKVCRKLQVPVPPRGYWARVQNGYSVTKPPLTKLSDRQSGSHSSSK
;
A
#
# COMPACT_ATOMS: atom_id res chain seq x y z
N MET A 1 17.85 41.03 -21.27
CA MET A 1 18.24 41.37 -22.66
C MET A 1 19.73 41.69 -22.70
N ALA A 2 20.61 40.70 -22.74
CA ALA A 2 22.05 40.88 -23.00
C ALA A 2 22.71 39.50 -23.22
N GLN A 3 22.21 38.70 -24.18
CA GLN A 3 22.75 37.35 -24.43
C GLN A 3 23.25 37.12 -25.87
N ASP A 4 23.30 38.15 -26.72
CA ASP A 4 23.53 37.91 -28.15
C ASP A 4 24.89 38.40 -28.72
N GLN A 5 25.89 38.64 -27.88
CA GLN A 5 27.16 39.13 -28.40
C GLN A 5 28.39 38.47 -27.75
N ASN A 6 28.56 37.15 -27.88
CA ASN A 6 29.90 36.60 -27.74
C ASN A 6 30.14 35.44 -28.71
N PRO A 7 30.73 35.68 -29.88
CA PRO A 7 31.00 34.66 -30.90
C PRO A 7 32.12 33.68 -30.55
N GLY A 8 32.65 33.72 -29.33
CA GLY A 8 33.80 32.93 -28.90
C GLY A 8 33.47 31.63 -28.13
N TRP A 9 32.24 31.45 -27.65
CA TRP A 9 31.91 30.37 -26.73
C TRP A 9 31.86 28.96 -27.38
N HIS A 10 31.68 28.82 -28.69
CA HIS A 10 31.85 27.56 -29.39
C HIS A 10 33.26 26.96 -29.25
N ARG A 11 34.27 27.75 -28.92
CA ARG A 11 35.64 27.32 -28.67
C ARG A 11 35.83 26.68 -27.28
N LEU A 12 34.89 26.88 -26.37
CA LEU A 12 34.94 26.40 -25.00
C LEU A 12 34.37 24.99 -24.83
N LEU A 13 33.81 24.37 -25.89
CA LEU A 13 33.29 23.01 -25.88
C LEU A 13 34.35 21.99 -26.33
N ALA A 14 34.65 21.04 -25.47
CA ALA A 14 35.53 19.92 -25.76
C ALA A 14 34.85 18.91 -26.69
N GLN A 15 35.68 18.25 -27.52
CA GLN A 15 35.22 17.16 -28.38
C GLN A 15 35.20 15.81 -27.66
N SER A 16 35.91 15.69 -26.54
CA SER A 16 35.92 14.48 -25.71
C SER A 16 36.01 14.81 -24.21
N PRO A 17 35.53 13.89 -23.32
CA PRO A 17 35.74 14.06 -21.89
C PRO A 17 37.19 14.12 -21.43
N GLU A 18 38.11 13.54 -22.21
CA GLU A 18 39.54 13.56 -21.94
C GLU A 18 40.14 14.95 -22.01
N ASP A 19 39.65 15.78 -22.92
CA ASP A 19 40.13 17.16 -23.13
C ASP A 19 39.94 18.06 -21.89
N VAL A 20 38.98 17.74 -21.04
CA VAL A 20 38.68 18.48 -19.81
C VAL A 20 39.09 17.76 -18.52
N ARG A 21 39.72 16.58 -18.63
CA ARG A 21 40.11 15.78 -17.45
C ARG A 21 41.03 16.54 -16.50
N ALA A 22 42.01 17.25 -17.05
CA ALA A 22 42.96 18.06 -16.27
C ALA A 22 42.23 19.24 -15.58
N LEU A 23 41.26 19.88 -16.26
CA LEU A 23 40.41 20.92 -15.67
C LEU A 23 39.64 20.36 -14.50
N HIS A 24 38.97 19.20 -14.66
CA HIS A 24 38.19 18.57 -13.59
C HIS A 24 39.07 18.23 -12.38
N GLN A 25 40.32 17.86 -12.59
CA GLN A 25 41.25 17.61 -11.49
C GLN A 25 41.60 18.90 -10.75
N MET A 26 41.92 19.99 -11.46
CA MET A 26 42.17 21.32 -10.88
C MET A 26 40.96 21.82 -10.09
N CYS A 27 39.72 21.62 -10.61
CA CYS A 27 38.49 21.98 -9.92
C CYS A 27 38.32 21.19 -8.61
N ARG A 28 38.59 19.86 -8.59
CA ARG A 28 38.53 19.04 -7.36
C ARG A 28 39.54 19.51 -6.31
N GLU A 29 40.72 19.91 -6.75
CA GLU A 29 41.81 20.36 -5.89
C GLU A 29 41.68 21.83 -5.46
N GLY A 30 40.67 22.55 -5.98
CA GLY A 30 40.44 23.96 -5.66
C GLY A 30 41.50 24.93 -6.19
N ARG A 31 42.20 24.53 -7.26
CA ARG A 31 43.28 25.33 -7.85
C ARG A 31 42.75 26.47 -8.74
N LEU A 32 42.10 27.43 -8.13
CA LEU A 32 41.37 28.50 -8.85
C LEU A 32 42.22 29.23 -9.87
N TYR A 33 43.47 29.62 -9.52
CA TYR A 33 44.39 30.30 -10.45
C TYR A 33 44.82 29.47 -11.65
N GLU A 34 44.93 28.15 -11.48
CA GLU A 34 45.23 27.27 -12.58
C GLU A 34 44.06 27.06 -13.51
N VAL A 35 42.83 27.01 -12.94
CA VAL A 35 41.58 27.03 -13.73
C VAL A 35 41.43 28.30 -14.51
N GLU A 36 41.70 29.46 -13.90
CA GLU A 36 41.66 30.75 -14.59
C GLU A 36 42.65 30.83 -15.72
N ARG A 37 43.92 30.39 -15.50
CA ARG A 37 44.93 30.30 -16.55
C ARG A 37 44.51 29.36 -17.68
N TRP A 38 43.94 28.17 -17.35
CA TRP A 38 43.40 27.24 -18.33
C TRP A 38 42.39 27.89 -19.28
N ILE A 39 41.47 28.66 -18.71
CA ILE A 39 40.44 29.36 -19.45
C ILE A 39 41.04 30.50 -20.30
N THR A 40 41.99 31.23 -19.73
CA THR A 40 42.65 32.33 -20.41
C THR A 40 43.52 31.85 -21.63
N GLU A 41 44.04 30.63 -21.53
CA GLU A 41 44.72 29.95 -22.64
C GLU A 41 43.73 29.49 -23.75
N GLY A 42 42.44 29.72 -23.60
CA GLY A 42 41.41 29.37 -24.58
C GLY A 42 41.10 27.86 -24.63
N LYS A 43 41.40 27.13 -23.58
CA LYS A 43 41.14 25.69 -23.49
C LYS A 43 39.67 25.44 -23.15
N PRO A 44 39.08 24.29 -23.57
CA PRO A 44 37.67 23.98 -23.32
C PRO A 44 37.38 23.82 -21.83
N ILE A 45 36.17 24.29 -21.42
CA ILE A 45 35.66 24.19 -20.03
C ILE A 45 34.48 23.26 -19.85
N GLN A 46 33.88 22.83 -20.96
CA GLN A 46 32.68 22.01 -20.95
C GLN A 46 32.72 21.04 -22.13
N VAL A 47 32.14 19.86 -21.97
CA VAL A 47 32.01 18.86 -23.03
C VAL A 47 30.67 19.02 -23.72
N ALA A 48 30.62 18.96 -25.04
CA ALA A 48 29.36 18.96 -25.77
C ALA A 48 28.51 17.72 -25.36
N PRO A 49 27.23 17.88 -25.01
CA PRO A 49 26.38 16.77 -24.50
C PRO A 49 26.32 15.58 -25.45
N GLN A 50 26.37 15.83 -26.76
CA GLN A 50 26.30 14.81 -27.81
C GLN A 50 27.54 13.91 -27.86
N THR A 51 28.69 14.36 -27.34
CA THR A 51 29.96 13.64 -27.36
C THR A 51 30.21 12.82 -26.11
N ILE A 52 29.34 12.95 -25.09
CA ILE A 52 29.44 12.18 -23.85
C ILE A 52 28.84 10.78 -24.05
N PRO A 53 29.61 9.71 -23.93
CA PRO A 53 29.09 8.34 -24.07
C PRO A 53 27.96 8.07 -23.07
N LYS A 54 26.93 7.30 -23.51
CA LYS A 54 25.87 6.86 -22.62
C LYS A 54 26.47 6.03 -21.47
N GLY A 55 26.09 6.35 -20.24
CA GLY A 55 26.60 5.65 -19.04
C GLY A 55 27.87 6.26 -18.43
N THR A 56 28.45 7.30 -19.02
CA THR A 56 29.59 8.04 -18.42
C THR A 56 29.15 8.72 -17.15
N ARG A 57 29.82 8.43 -16.03
CA ARG A 57 29.57 9.02 -14.70
C ARG A 57 30.55 10.15 -14.35
N SER A 58 31.28 10.69 -15.32
CA SER A 58 32.23 11.78 -15.05
C SER A 58 31.45 13.07 -14.71
N LYS A 59 31.81 13.69 -13.57
CA LYS A 59 31.25 14.96 -13.14
C LYS A 59 31.82 16.08 -13.98
N THR A 60 31.00 17.08 -14.27
CA THR A 60 31.42 18.30 -14.97
C THR A 60 32.14 19.25 -14.02
N ALA A 61 32.81 20.28 -14.58
CA ALA A 61 33.50 21.29 -13.78
C ALA A 61 32.55 22.05 -12.86
N LEU A 62 31.34 22.39 -13.36
CA LEU A 62 30.32 23.06 -12.56
C LEU A 62 29.77 22.12 -11.46
N GLN A 63 29.49 20.86 -11.78
CA GLN A 63 29.06 19.88 -10.77
C GLN A 63 30.09 19.74 -9.65
N ILE A 64 31.39 19.69 -9.98
CA ILE A 64 32.45 19.63 -8.97
C ILE A 64 32.42 20.88 -8.09
N ALA A 65 32.28 22.08 -8.69
CA ALA A 65 32.21 23.33 -7.94
C ALA A 65 31.01 23.39 -6.98
N LEU A 66 29.84 22.91 -7.44
CA LEU A 66 28.62 22.85 -6.62
C LEU A 66 28.71 21.84 -5.48
N GLU A 67 29.17 20.62 -5.75
CA GLU A 67 29.34 19.58 -4.72
C GLU A 67 30.38 19.94 -3.66
N THR A 68 31.48 20.56 -4.08
CA THR A 68 32.53 20.99 -3.16
C THR A 68 32.24 22.35 -2.51
N GLY A 69 31.14 22.99 -2.91
CA GLY A 69 30.72 24.28 -2.38
C GLY A 69 31.65 25.45 -2.71
N GLN A 70 32.40 25.34 -3.82
CA GLN A 70 33.38 26.36 -4.23
C GLN A 70 32.71 27.52 -5.00
N HIS A 71 32.15 28.48 -4.29
CA HIS A 71 31.45 29.62 -4.88
C HIS A 71 32.32 30.39 -5.91
N SER A 72 33.57 30.70 -5.55
CA SER A 72 34.48 31.47 -6.48
C SER A 72 34.76 30.69 -7.77
N LEU A 73 34.83 29.35 -7.69
CA LEU A 73 35.00 28.53 -8.89
C LEU A 73 33.75 28.51 -9.77
N ALA A 74 32.56 28.41 -9.15
CA ALA A 74 31.30 28.51 -9.87
C ALA A 74 31.15 29.87 -10.58
N VAL A 75 31.46 30.99 -9.89
CA VAL A 75 31.49 32.34 -10.47
C VAL A 75 32.47 32.41 -11.63
N LEU A 76 33.69 31.88 -11.47
CA LEU A 76 34.69 31.88 -12.52
C LEU A 76 34.20 31.17 -13.77
N LEU A 77 33.67 29.95 -13.62
CA LEU A 77 33.17 29.17 -14.74
C LEU A 77 32.02 29.87 -15.45
N LEU A 78 31.01 30.34 -14.71
CA LEU A 78 29.83 31.01 -15.25
C LEU A 78 30.22 32.35 -15.96
N SER A 79 31.05 33.16 -15.33
CA SER A 79 31.53 34.43 -15.91
C SER A 79 32.36 34.26 -17.19
N ARG A 80 32.89 33.07 -17.42
CA ARG A 80 33.68 32.74 -18.62
C ARG A 80 32.90 31.97 -19.67
N GLY A 81 31.55 31.93 -19.56
CA GLY A 81 30.64 31.42 -20.57
C GLY A 81 30.33 29.93 -20.43
N TYR A 82 30.43 29.38 -19.22
CA TYR A 82 29.91 28.03 -18.94
C TYR A 82 28.39 28.01 -19.12
N GLN A 83 27.88 27.05 -19.87
CA GLN A 83 26.45 26.96 -20.20
C GLN A 83 25.73 25.99 -19.24
N VAL A 84 24.87 26.55 -18.41
CA VAL A 84 24.12 25.83 -17.40
C VAL A 84 23.11 24.87 -18.06
N GLU A 85 22.53 25.27 -19.18
CA GLU A 85 21.49 24.52 -19.92
C GLU A 85 22.03 23.22 -20.55
N LEU A 86 23.35 23.09 -20.71
CA LEU A 86 23.95 21.87 -21.24
C LEU A 86 24.24 20.82 -20.18
N GLU A 87 23.94 21.08 -18.92
CA GLU A 87 24.12 20.10 -17.85
C GLU A 87 23.09 18.98 -17.94
N ARG A 88 23.52 17.74 -17.69
CA ARG A 88 22.64 16.55 -17.69
C ARG A 88 21.76 16.46 -16.45
N TYR A 89 22.19 17.07 -15.37
CA TYR A 89 21.51 17.10 -14.09
C TYR A 89 21.25 18.55 -13.74
N SER A 90 20.12 18.84 -13.08
CA SER A 90 19.81 20.19 -12.67
C SER A 90 20.87 20.75 -11.70
N PRO A 91 21.63 21.78 -12.06
CA PRO A 91 22.55 22.43 -11.13
C PRO A 91 21.84 23.06 -9.94
N LEU A 92 20.56 23.49 -10.13
CA LEU A 92 19.74 23.99 -9.04
C LEU A 92 19.48 22.93 -7.99
N ASP A 93 19.15 21.69 -8.39
CA ASP A 93 18.94 20.59 -7.45
C ASP A 93 20.20 20.28 -6.64
N MET A 94 21.36 20.34 -7.26
CA MET A 94 22.64 20.14 -6.56
C MET A 94 22.87 21.21 -5.50
N ALA A 95 22.61 22.48 -5.82
CA ALA A 95 22.73 23.58 -4.87
C ALA A 95 21.72 23.45 -3.72
N LEU A 96 20.47 23.05 -4.02
CA LEU A 96 19.41 22.83 -3.04
C LEU A 96 19.73 21.64 -2.11
N GLN A 97 20.19 20.52 -2.64
CA GLN A 97 20.60 19.34 -1.86
C GLN A 97 21.79 19.66 -0.93
N ALA A 98 22.73 20.47 -1.42
CA ALA A 98 23.85 20.96 -0.62
C ALA A 98 23.46 22.08 0.36
N ARG A 99 22.21 22.56 0.31
CA ARG A 99 21.71 23.73 1.09
C ARG A 99 22.56 24.98 0.92
N ARG A 100 23.10 25.17 -0.27
CA ARG A 100 23.94 26.33 -0.62
C ARG A 100 23.09 27.36 -1.38
N TRP A 101 22.40 28.19 -0.60
CA TRP A 101 21.51 29.24 -1.12
C TRP A 101 22.25 30.27 -1.97
N ASP A 102 23.49 30.57 -1.60
CA ASP A 102 24.40 31.43 -2.35
C ASP A 102 24.68 30.90 -3.76
N LEU A 103 24.88 29.59 -3.91
CA LEU A 103 25.08 28.97 -5.22
C LEU A 103 23.76 28.86 -6.00
N PHE A 104 22.66 28.63 -5.31
CA PHE A 104 21.33 28.59 -5.93
C PHE A 104 20.99 29.97 -6.55
N ASP A 105 21.16 31.06 -5.80
CA ASP A 105 20.91 32.41 -6.28
C ASP A 105 21.87 32.80 -7.42
N LEU A 106 23.14 32.42 -7.29
CA LEU A 106 24.13 32.62 -8.35
C LEU A 106 23.70 31.94 -9.66
N LEU A 107 23.23 30.68 -9.60
CA LEU A 107 22.80 29.96 -10.81
C LEU A 107 21.59 30.67 -11.47
N LEU A 108 20.65 31.16 -10.68
CA LEU A 108 19.51 31.93 -11.21
C LEU A 108 19.94 33.28 -11.84
N GLU A 109 20.91 33.99 -11.24
CA GLU A 109 21.49 35.21 -11.81
C GLU A 109 22.13 34.95 -13.17
N TRP A 110 22.70 33.74 -13.36
CA TRP A 110 23.32 33.32 -14.62
C TRP A 110 22.37 32.57 -15.55
N GLY A 111 21.05 32.68 -15.33
CA GLY A 111 20.03 32.26 -16.29
C GLY A 111 19.57 30.79 -16.14
N ALA A 112 19.89 30.12 -15.04
CA ALA A 112 19.29 28.81 -14.78
C ALA A 112 17.76 28.93 -14.68
N ASP A 113 17.04 28.06 -15.38
CA ASP A 113 15.59 28.06 -15.32
C ASP A 113 15.13 27.45 -13.98
N LEU A 114 14.38 28.21 -13.21
CA LEU A 114 13.79 27.75 -11.94
C LEU A 114 12.98 26.46 -12.12
N ARG A 115 12.37 26.27 -13.29
CA ARG A 115 11.57 25.08 -13.63
C ARG A 115 12.41 23.81 -13.84
N SER A 116 13.73 23.93 -13.94
CA SER A 116 14.63 22.78 -14.01
C SER A 116 14.86 22.12 -12.66
N ALA A 117 14.45 22.76 -11.56
CA ALA A 117 14.53 22.17 -10.23
C ALA A 117 13.42 21.11 -10.02
N ASP A 118 13.81 20.01 -9.43
CA ASP A 118 12.88 18.93 -9.08
C ASP A 118 12.05 19.27 -7.85
N VAL A 119 10.73 19.07 -7.93
CA VAL A 119 9.77 19.40 -6.85
C VAL A 119 10.15 18.71 -5.55
N TYR A 120 10.48 17.42 -5.60
CA TYR A 120 10.88 16.64 -4.43
C TYR A 120 12.11 17.26 -3.73
N THR A 121 13.10 17.68 -4.51
CA THR A 121 14.30 18.35 -4.00
C THR A 121 13.97 19.68 -3.34
N VAL A 122 13.11 20.49 -3.96
CA VAL A 122 12.65 21.79 -3.41
C VAL A 122 11.95 21.56 -2.06
N LEU A 123 11.01 20.64 -2.00
CA LEU A 123 10.23 20.36 -0.79
C LEU A 123 11.07 19.80 0.37
N ASN A 124 12.14 19.07 0.06
CA ASN A 124 13.05 18.52 1.07
C ASN A 124 14.08 19.55 1.60
N THR A 125 14.09 20.76 1.09
CA THR A 125 14.92 21.83 1.66
C THR A 125 14.46 22.28 3.05
N TYR A 126 13.19 22.04 3.41
CA TYR A 126 12.53 22.55 4.62
C TYR A 126 12.50 24.09 4.70
N ASN A 127 12.57 24.79 3.56
CA ASN A 127 12.66 26.25 3.50
C ASN A 127 11.36 26.84 2.93
N VAL A 128 10.57 27.48 3.81
CA VAL A 128 9.28 28.08 3.42
C VAL A 128 9.45 29.25 2.45
N GLU A 129 10.50 30.06 2.61
CA GLU A 129 10.77 31.19 1.71
C GLU A 129 11.01 30.71 0.27
N LEU A 130 11.68 29.56 0.16
CA LEU A 130 11.90 28.92 -1.14
C LEU A 130 10.57 28.42 -1.73
N TYR A 131 9.70 27.77 -0.94
CA TYR A 131 8.38 27.33 -1.42
C TYR A 131 7.55 28.53 -1.92
N GLU A 132 7.56 29.64 -1.18
CA GLU A 132 6.88 30.87 -1.58
C GLU A 132 7.46 31.45 -2.86
N ARG A 133 8.78 31.42 -3.04
CA ARG A 133 9.46 31.86 -4.24
C ARG A 133 9.08 31.06 -5.47
N PHE A 134 9.05 29.73 -5.35
CA PHE A 134 8.62 28.84 -6.43
C PHE A 134 7.14 29.05 -6.77
N ARG A 135 6.28 29.15 -5.76
CA ARG A 135 4.85 29.43 -5.96
C ARG A 135 4.64 30.78 -6.65
N ALA A 136 5.34 31.82 -6.21
CA ALA A 136 5.27 33.17 -6.81
C ALA A 136 5.74 33.17 -8.27
N ALA A 137 6.69 32.31 -8.64
CA ALA A 137 7.13 32.11 -10.01
C ALA A 137 6.17 31.26 -10.87
N GLY A 138 5.02 30.86 -10.32
CA GLY A 138 4.03 30.04 -11.01
C GLY A 138 4.42 28.56 -11.14
N TYR A 139 5.32 28.07 -10.29
CA TYR A 139 5.72 26.68 -10.27
C TYR A 139 4.70 25.83 -9.50
N ASP A 140 4.24 24.72 -10.07
CA ASP A 140 3.28 23.83 -9.42
C ASP A 140 4.00 22.87 -8.48
N LEU A 141 3.97 23.18 -7.18
CA LEU A 141 4.57 22.33 -6.14
C LEU A 141 3.74 21.08 -5.81
N THR A 142 2.54 20.95 -6.38
CA THR A 142 1.65 19.80 -6.18
C THR A 142 1.82 18.73 -7.27
N GLU A 143 2.73 18.95 -8.20
CA GLU A 143 2.98 18.01 -9.29
C GLU A 143 3.32 16.62 -8.73
N ARG A 144 2.71 15.58 -9.29
CA ARG A 144 2.88 14.16 -8.90
C ARG A 144 2.58 13.84 -7.44
N HIS A 145 1.79 14.67 -6.77
CA HIS A 145 1.47 14.49 -5.35
C HIS A 145 2.68 14.41 -4.41
N GLU A 146 3.75 15.14 -4.75
CA GLU A 146 5.00 15.12 -3.98
C GLU A 146 4.83 15.70 -2.57
N MET A 147 4.02 16.76 -2.38
CA MET A 147 3.75 17.32 -1.05
C MET A 147 3.10 16.29 -0.13
N GLY A 148 2.03 15.65 -0.62
CA GLY A 148 1.28 14.63 0.12
C GLY A 148 2.15 13.42 0.45
N SER A 149 2.94 12.97 -0.51
CA SER A 149 3.86 11.85 -0.36
C SER A 149 4.96 12.13 0.68
N ILE A 150 5.65 13.27 0.58
CA ILE A 150 6.71 13.65 1.53
C ILE A 150 6.19 13.73 2.96
N LEU A 151 5.02 14.35 3.16
CA LEU A 151 4.41 14.43 4.49
C LEU A 151 3.89 13.09 4.95
N GLY A 152 3.33 12.28 4.06
CA GLY A 152 2.80 10.95 4.37
C GLY A 152 3.86 9.96 4.86
N HIS A 153 5.08 10.04 4.32
CA HIS A 153 6.20 9.19 4.73
C HIS A 153 6.95 9.71 5.98
N GLY A 154 6.70 10.96 6.41
CA GLY A 154 7.39 11.51 7.56
C GLY A 154 6.68 12.67 8.25
N THR A 155 6.98 12.85 9.53
CA THR A 155 6.40 13.94 10.35
C THR A 155 7.39 15.08 10.60
N SER A 156 8.56 15.07 9.96
CA SER A 156 9.65 16.01 10.23
C SER A 156 9.52 17.33 9.47
N ASN A 157 8.85 17.33 8.31
CA ASN A 157 8.74 18.53 7.46
C ASN A 157 7.61 19.48 7.95
N ARG A 158 7.79 20.03 9.16
CA ARG A 158 6.85 21.02 9.71
C ARG A 158 6.77 22.31 8.90
N PRO A 159 7.86 22.83 8.30
CA PRO A 159 7.79 23.98 7.40
C PRO A 159 6.82 23.78 6.23
N LEU A 160 6.87 22.61 5.55
CA LEU A 160 5.94 22.27 4.49
C LEU A 160 4.49 22.21 5.00
N LEU A 161 4.28 21.56 6.14
CA LEU A 161 2.95 21.50 6.75
C LEU A 161 2.38 22.88 7.09
N GLY A 162 3.23 23.80 7.60
CA GLY A 162 2.87 25.20 7.86
C GLY A 162 2.53 25.97 6.59
N PHE A 163 3.29 25.74 5.51
CA PHE A 163 3.04 26.30 4.19
C PHE A 163 1.67 25.83 3.65
N MET A 164 1.41 24.52 3.66
CA MET A 164 0.14 23.95 3.19
C MET A 164 -1.03 24.48 4.01
N LYS A 165 -0.91 24.55 5.34
CA LYS A 165 -1.94 25.14 6.20
C LYS A 165 -2.30 26.57 5.81
N ARG A 166 -1.29 27.38 5.39
CA ARG A 166 -1.51 28.77 5.00
C ARG A 166 -2.28 28.87 3.68
N TYR A 167 -1.91 28.04 2.70
CA TYR A 167 -2.35 28.22 1.32
C TYR A 167 -3.49 27.29 0.89
N ARG A 168 -3.88 26.27 1.69
CA ARG A 168 -4.92 25.30 1.35
C ARG A 168 -6.30 25.91 1.05
N ALA A 169 -6.63 27.04 1.67
CA ALA A 169 -7.91 27.72 1.45
C ALA A 169 -7.94 28.50 0.12
N GLU A 170 -6.78 28.91 -0.38
CA GLU A 170 -6.62 29.62 -1.64
C GLU A 170 -6.41 28.65 -2.82
N ASP A 171 -5.82 27.49 -2.55
CA ASP A 171 -5.43 26.51 -3.56
C ASP A 171 -5.96 25.11 -3.17
N THR A 172 -6.97 24.66 -3.90
CA THR A 172 -7.62 23.36 -3.69
C THR A 172 -6.68 22.18 -3.93
N LYS A 173 -5.65 22.34 -4.78
CA LYS A 173 -4.64 21.31 -4.99
C LYS A 173 -3.83 21.07 -3.72
N ILE A 174 -3.45 22.14 -3.00
CA ILE A 174 -2.73 22.04 -1.73
C ILE A 174 -3.60 21.39 -0.66
N GLN A 175 -4.92 21.68 -0.62
CA GLN A 175 -5.85 20.96 0.26
C GLN A 175 -5.84 19.47 -0.05
N HIS A 176 -5.90 19.11 -1.31
CA HIS A 176 -5.89 17.71 -1.75
C HIS A 176 -4.60 16.97 -1.36
N GLU A 177 -3.43 17.61 -1.52
CA GLU A 177 -2.16 17.08 -1.06
C GLU A 177 -2.13 16.81 0.45
N LEU A 178 -2.79 17.66 1.23
CA LEU A 178 -2.89 17.50 2.68
C LEU A 178 -3.77 16.30 3.05
N ASP A 179 -4.86 16.07 2.29
CA ASP A 179 -5.76 14.94 2.48
C ASP A 179 -5.07 13.63 2.09
N ILE A 180 -4.23 13.63 1.05
CA ILE A 180 -3.35 12.51 0.68
C ILE A 180 -2.40 12.17 1.83
N ALA A 181 -1.71 13.17 2.40
CA ALA A 181 -0.81 12.94 3.54
C ALA A 181 -1.53 12.34 4.75
N LEU A 182 -2.75 12.79 5.03
CA LEU A 182 -3.60 12.20 6.07
C LEU A 182 -3.87 10.72 5.79
N GLY A 183 -4.23 10.36 4.57
CA GLY A 183 -4.47 8.98 4.13
C GLY A 183 -3.27 8.06 4.38
N TYR A 184 -2.06 8.52 4.04
CA TYR A 184 -0.81 7.77 4.33
C TYR A 184 -0.63 7.48 5.82
N HIS A 185 -0.81 8.51 6.66
CA HIS A 185 -0.65 8.35 8.10
C HIS A 185 -1.73 7.45 8.71
N VAL A 186 -2.96 7.53 8.21
CA VAL A 186 -4.05 6.63 8.63
C VAL A 186 -3.73 5.19 8.28
N ARG A 187 -3.28 4.92 7.05
CA ARG A 187 -2.86 3.59 6.62
C ARG A 187 -1.74 3.02 7.50
N ALA A 188 -0.75 3.85 7.80
CA ALA A 188 0.37 3.47 8.65
C ALA A 188 0.04 3.39 10.16
N GLY A 189 -1.16 3.78 10.58
CA GLY A 189 -1.52 3.88 12.00
C GLY A 189 -0.74 4.95 12.77
N ASN A 190 -0.19 5.95 12.08
CA ASN A 190 0.66 6.98 12.67
C ASN A 190 -0.15 8.12 13.27
N GLU A 191 -0.54 7.97 14.54
CA GLU A 191 -1.36 8.95 15.25
C GLU A 191 -0.75 10.36 15.30
N LYS A 192 0.58 10.46 15.38
CA LYS A 192 1.26 11.76 15.39
C LYS A 192 1.11 12.48 14.04
N GLY A 193 1.28 11.76 12.94
CA GLY A 193 1.08 12.29 11.59
C GLY A 193 -0.37 12.70 11.37
N ILE A 194 -1.33 11.86 11.77
CA ILE A 194 -2.76 12.16 11.72
C ILE A 194 -3.06 13.47 12.45
N ASN A 195 -2.55 13.63 13.67
CA ASN A 195 -2.74 14.85 14.45
C ASN A 195 -2.21 16.11 13.76
N LEU A 196 -1.03 15.99 13.14
CA LEU A 196 -0.40 17.11 12.43
C LEU A 196 -1.20 17.47 11.16
N CYS A 197 -1.65 16.50 10.38
CA CYS A 197 -2.46 16.74 9.18
C CYS A 197 -3.81 17.36 9.54
N LEU A 198 -4.51 16.84 10.54
CA LEU A 198 -5.77 17.42 11.02
C LEU A 198 -5.58 18.85 11.58
N TRP A 199 -4.48 19.10 12.32
CA TRP A 199 -4.13 20.45 12.77
C TRP A 199 -3.90 21.41 11.60
N ALA A 200 -3.29 20.93 10.52
CA ALA A 200 -3.09 21.73 9.31
C ALA A 200 -4.38 21.92 8.51
N GLY A 201 -5.43 21.16 8.80
CA GLY A 201 -6.76 21.28 8.20
C GLY A 201 -7.03 20.28 7.09
N ALA A 202 -6.40 19.08 7.15
CA ALA A 202 -6.80 17.96 6.31
C ALA A 202 -8.24 17.57 6.57
N ASP A 203 -8.96 17.20 5.51
CA ASP A 203 -10.34 16.74 5.57
C ASP A 203 -10.37 15.20 5.54
N ALA A 204 -10.78 14.59 6.66
CA ALA A 204 -10.84 13.15 6.78
C ALA A 204 -11.91 12.48 5.89
N HIS A 205 -12.89 13.24 5.43
CA HIS A 205 -14.01 12.76 4.63
C HIS A 205 -13.79 12.98 3.12
N ALA A 206 -12.81 13.81 2.74
CA ALA A 206 -12.52 14.05 1.34
C ALA A 206 -11.87 12.82 0.69
N PRO A 207 -12.32 12.39 -0.50
CA PRO A 207 -11.64 11.36 -1.26
C PRO A 207 -10.28 11.87 -1.72
N ALA A 208 -9.23 11.11 -1.47
CA ALA A 208 -7.87 11.44 -1.88
C ALA A 208 -7.29 10.29 -2.73
N PRO A 209 -6.62 10.58 -3.85
CA PRO A 209 -6.00 9.53 -4.66
C PRO A 209 -4.96 8.77 -3.84
N ASN A 210 -4.81 7.49 -4.15
CA ASN A 210 -3.72 6.71 -3.62
C ASN A 210 -2.52 6.87 -4.58
N PRO A 211 -1.46 7.57 -4.20
CA PRO A 211 -0.32 7.79 -5.09
C PRO A 211 0.45 6.51 -5.43
N GLU A 212 0.28 5.43 -4.65
CA GLU A 212 0.88 4.13 -4.96
C GLU A 212 0.12 3.38 -6.07
N SER A 213 -1.10 3.76 -6.41
CA SER A 213 -1.87 3.12 -7.48
C SER A 213 -1.38 3.49 -8.89
N GLY A 214 -0.60 4.57 -9.02
CA GLY A 214 0.00 5.02 -10.29
C GLY A 214 1.30 4.29 -10.68
N LEU A 215 1.80 3.34 -9.89
CA LEU A 215 3.06 2.64 -10.18
C LEU A 215 2.90 1.37 -11.04
N SER A 216 1.68 1.01 -11.44
CA SER A 216 1.45 -0.08 -12.40
C SER A 216 0.88 0.46 -13.70
N GLU A 217 1.73 1.01 -14.56
CA GLU A 217 1.37 1.37 -15.95
C GLU A 217 1.00 0.14 -16.83
N ASP A 218 1.10 -1.08 -16.28
CA ASP A 218 0.89 -2.34 -17.02
C ASP A 218 -0.43 -3.06 -16.66
N ALA A 219 -1.38 -2.42 -15.99
CA ALA A 219 -2.65 -3.06 -15.67
C ALA A 219 -3.73 -2.72 -16.71
N ASP A 220 -3.63 -3.33 -17.90
CA ASP A 220 -4.71 -3.47 -18.88
C ASP A 220 -5.88 -4.30 -18.31
N THR A 221 -6.54 -3.85 -17.25
CA THR A 221 -7.77 -4.45 -16.76
C THR A 221 -8.76 -3.36 -16.36
N GLU A 222 -9.67 -3.09 -17.31
CA GLU A 222 -10.79 -2.14 -17.16
C GLU A 222 -11.68 -2.37 -15.92
N GLU A 223 -11.56 -3.49 -15.23
CA GLU A 223 -12.31 -3.80 -13.99
C GLU A 223 -11.53 -3.48 -12.70
N GLY A 224 -10.27 -3.08 -12.77
CA GLY A 224 -9.39 -2.84 -11.61
C GLY A 224 -9.27 -1.38 -11.18
N GLU A 225 -9.49 -0.44 -12.09
CA GLU A 225 -9.16 0.98 -11.88
C GLU A 225 -10.11 1.72 -10.92
N GLU A 226 -11.36 1.30 -10.77
CA GLU A 226 -12.30 1.94 -9.83
C GLU A 226 -12.00 1.65 -8.35
N ARG A 227 -11.10 0.74 -8.02
CA ARG A 227 -10.93 0.25 -6.64
C ARG A 227 -10.05 1.09 -5.75
N PHE A 228 -9.19 1.96 -6.26
CA PHE A 228 -8.17 2.62 -5.46
C PHE A 228 -8.06 4.14 -5.64
N THR A 229 -8.79 4.72 -6.56
CA THR A 229 -8.82 6.17 -6.76
C THR A 229 -9.90 6.79 -5.88
N GLY A 230 -9.49 7.54 -4.87
CA GLY A 230 -10.39 8.41 -4.14
C GLY A 230 -10.93 7.90 -2.81
N TRP A 231 -10.16 7.09 -2.07
CA TRP A 231 -10.54 6.73 -0.70
C TRP A 231 -10.31 7.90 0.27
N SER A 232 -11.30 8.16 1.11
CA SER A 232 -11.15 9.09 2.23
C SER A 232 -10.29 8.47 3.35
N ALA A 233 -9.77 9.32 4.24
CA ALA A 233 -9.04 8.83 5.41
C ALA A 233 -9.91 7.94 6.32
N ILE A 234 -11.22 8.19 6.35
CA ILE A 234 -12.20 7.37 7.06
C ILE A 234 -12.33 5.98 6.43
N GLU A 235 -12.43 5.89 5.11
CA GLU A 235 -12.47 4.61 4.40
C GLU A 235 -11.17 3.83 4.58
N GLN A 236 -10.03 4.50 4.56
CA GLN A 236 -8.73 3.89 4.86
C GLN A 236 -8.66 3.35 6.28
N ALA A 237 -9.12 4.11 7.29
CA ALA A 237 -9.15 3.65 8.67
C ALA A 237 -10.02 2.41 8.85
N ALA A 238 -11.15 2.34 8.16
CA ALA A 238 -12.04 1.18 8.19
C ALA A 238 -11.39 -0.04 7.52
N SER A 239 -10.76 0.13 6.36
CA SER A 239 -10.12 -0.93 5.59
C SER A 239 -8.86 -1.48 6.25
N GLU A 240 -8.10 -0.66 6.96
CA GLU A 240 -6.94 -1.10 7.73
C GLU A 240 -7.33 -1.63 9.12
N GLY A 241 -8.56 -1.37 9.55
CA GLY A 241 -9.09 -1.84 10.83
C GLY A 241 -8.60 -1.03 12.03
N HIS A 242 -8.18 0.21 11.81
CA HIS A 242 -7.73 1.13 12.85
C HIS A 242 -8.90 1.75 13.60
N LEU A 243 -9.55 0.97 14.47
CA LEU A 243 -10.77 1.36 15.17
C LEU A 243 -10.62 2.67 15.95
N THR A 244 -9.53 2.84 16.69
CA THR A 244 -9.29 4.06 17.49
C THR A 244 -9.14 5.30 16.62
N ILE A 245 -8.47 5.16 15.48
CA ILE A 245 -8.32 6.23 14.49
C ILE A 245 -9.68 6.54 13.87
N LEU A 246 -10.42 5.52 13.44
CA LEU A 246 -11.76 5.67 12.86
C LEU A 246 -12.73 6.40 13.82
N GLN A 247 -12.73 5.99 15.10
CA GLN A 247 -13.54 6.65 16.14
C GLN A 247 -13.17 8.13 16.30
N ARG A 248 -11.89 8.44 16.21
CA ARG A 248 -11.39 9.80 16.34
C ARG A 248 -11.68 10.67 15.11
N LEU A 249 -11.59 10.11 13.91
CA LEU A 249 -11.92 10.82 12.66
C LEU A 249 -13.43 11.12 12.57
N GLY A 250 -14.27 10.32 13.21
CA GLY A 250 -15.70 10.56 13.37
C GLY A 250 -16.48 10.40 12.06
N PRO A 251 -16.73 9.16 11.59
CA PRO A 251 -17.57 8.94 10.41
C PRO A 251 -18.92 9.65 10.50
N ASP A 252 -19.27 10.36 9.43
CA ASP A 252 -20.50 11.17 9.33
C ASP A 252 -21.42 10.61 8.23
N PRO A 253 -22.65 10.16 8.58
CA PRO A 253 -23.61 9.66 7.60
C PRO A 253 -24.01 10.64 6.49
N ALA A 254 -23.80 11.94 6.69
CA ALA A 254 -24.08 12.96 5.69
C ALA A 254 -22.95 13.13 4.65
N ARG A 255 -21.73 12.69 5.00
CA ARG A 255 -20.53 12.89 4.18
C ARG A 255 -19.92 11.58 3.68
N ASP A 256 -20.06 10.49 4.44
CA ASP A 256 -19.39 9.21 4.17
C ASP A 256 -20.39 8.18 3.62
N ASP A 257 -19.92 7.36 2.68
CA ASP A 257 -20.68 6.21 2.20
C ASP A 257 -20.52 5.04 3.18
N PHE A 258 -21.51 4.88 4.08
CA PHE A 258 -21.49 3.81 5.08
C PHE A 258 -21.53 2.42 4.47
N ASP A 259 -22.17 2.23 3.30
CA ASP A 259 -22.17 0.93 2.64
C ASP A 259 -20.76 0.55 2.17
N ASN A 260 -19.96 1.51 1.72
CA ASN A 260 -18.55 1.31 1.43
C ASN A 260 -17.73 1.05 2.71
N LEU A 261 -17.96 1.81 3.78
CA LEU A 261 -17.28 1.58 5.06
C LEU A 261 -17.51 0.16 5.58
N TYR A 262 -18.76 -0.32 5.52
CA TYR A 262 -19.07 -1.71 5.89
C TYR A 262 -18.44 -2.73 4.96
N ARG A 263 -18.44 -2.46 3.65
CA ARG A 263 -17.88 -3.36 2.62
C ARG A 263 -16.39 -3.59 2.82
N TYR A 264 -15.65 -2.53 3.14
CA TYR A 264 -14.20 -2.59 3.28
C TYR A 264 -13.70 -2.76 4.72
N ALA A 265 -14.60 -2.80 5.72
CA ALA A 265 -14.22 -2.99 7.11
C ALA A 265 -13.42 -4.27 7.33
N LYS A 266 -12.20 -4.12 7.85
CA LYS A 266 -11.25 -5.23 8.06
C LYS A 266 -11.63 -6.17 9.19
N TYR A 267 -12.19 -5.63 10.27
CA TYR A 267 -12.50 -6.37 11.48
C TYR A 267 -13.95 -6.18 11.94
N GLY A 268 -14.47 -7.19 12.63
CA GLY A 268 -15.83 -7.12 13.22
C GLY A 268 -16.03 -5.99 14.22
N SER A 269 -14.96 -5.54 14.90
CA SER A 269 -15.00 -4.39 15.81
C SER A 269 -15.30 -3.07 15.09
N VAL A 270 -14.78 -2.89 13.88
CA VAL A 270 -15.07 -1.74 13.02
C VAL A 270 -16.55 -1.76 12.63
N ILE A 271 -17.06 -2.92 12.19
CA ILE A 271 -18.47 -3.11 11.85
C ILE A 271 -19.37 -2.82 13.05
N ALA A 272 -19.02 -3.33 14.23
CA ALA A 272 -19.77 -3.09 15.44
C ALA A 272 -19.82 -1.60 15.82
N PHE A 273 -18.74 -0.87 15.62
CA PHE A 273 -18.67 0.57 15.81
C PHE A 273 -19.54 1.32 14.79
N LEU A 274 -19.40 1.07 13.50
CA LEU A 274 -20.21 1.70 12.46
C LEU A 274 -21.71 1.48 12.69
N ALA A 275 -22.08 0.29 13.19
CA ALA A 275 -23.44 -0.07 13.53
C ALA A 275 -24.06 0.77 14.66
N THR A 276 -23.24 1.41 15.49
CA THR A 276 -23.72 2.35 16.51
C THR A 276 -24.09 3.73 15.94
N ILE A 277 -23.57 4.05 14.75
CA ILE A 277 -23.79 5.34 14.08
C ILE A 277 -24.94 5.20 13.09
N GLN A 278 -24.80 4.31 12.10
CA GLN A 278 -25.80 4.09 11.08
C GLN A 278 -25.76 2.63 10.58
N PRO A 279 -26.92 1.95 10.45
CA PRO A 279 -26.99 0.64 9.81
C PRO A 279 -26.74 0.77 8.29
N PRO A 280 -26.24 -0.28 7.62
CA PRO A 280 -26.07 -0.27 6.17
C PRO A 280 -27.42 -0.18 5.45
N LYS A 281 -27.41 0.47 4.29
CA LYS A 281 -28.61 0.57 3.43
C LYS A 281 -28.87 -0.75 2.72
N ASP A 282 -27.80 -1.41 2.24
CA ASP A 282 -27.85 -2.70 1.53
C ASP A 282 -26.99 -3.76 2.22
N LEU A 283 -27.51 -4.31 3.31
CA LEU A 283 -26.87 -5.40 4.05
C LEU A 283 -26.63 -6.64 3.17
N THR A 284 -27.47 -6.89 2.17
CA THR A 284 -27.36 -8.05 1.28
C THR A 284 -26.11 -7.98 0.41
N SER A 285 -25.89 -6.84 -0.21
CA SER A 285 -24.70 -6.62 -1.04
C SER A 285 -23.42 -6.71 -0.20
N ILE A 286 -23.44 -6.10 0.99
CA ILE A 286 -22.30 -6.11 1.92
C ILE A 286 -21.98 -7.54 2.40
N LEU A 287 -22.99 -8.30 2.83
CA LEU A 287 -22.80 -9.70 3.21
C LEU A 287 -22.27 -10.55 2.04
N SER A 288 -22.82 -10.35 0.84
CA SER A 288 -22.35 -11.05 -0.37
C SER A 288 -20.90 -10.71 -0.67
N TRP A 289 -20.49 -9.46 -0.49
CA TRP A 289 -19.11 -9.02 -0.63
C TRP A 289 -18.18 -9.74 0.36
N HIS A 290 -18.45 -9.66 1.66
CA HIS A 290 -17.62 -10.31 2.67
C HIS A 290 -17.54 -11.83 2.46
N LEU A 291 -18.67 -12.48 2.14
CA LEU A 291 -18.73 -13.91 1.89
C LEU A 291 -17.97 -14.33 0.62
N ARG A 292 -17.88 -13.46 -0.39
CA ARG A 292 -17.08 -13.72 -1.61
C ARG A 292 -15.60 -13.85 -1.28
N TRP A 293 -15.09 -13.02 -0.37
CA TRP A 293 -13.69 -12.91 -0.05
C TRP A 293 -13.24 -13.73 1.15
N VAL A 294 -14.15 -14.18 1.98
CA VAL A 294 -13.85 -15.09 3.10
C VAL A 294 -13.15 -16.35 2.60
N GLY A 295 -11.95 -16.62 3.14
CA GLY A 295 -11.15 -17.79 2.76
C GLY A 295 -10.53 -17.74 1.37
N ASN A 296 -10.52 -16.59 0.72
CA ASN A 296 -9.80 -16.39 -0.55
C ASN A 296 -8.30 -16.32 -0.27
N PRO A 297 -7.45 -17.07 -1.00
CA PRO A 297 -6.00 -17.12 -0.77
C PRO A 297 -5.25 -15.86 -1.26
N PHE A 298 -5.90 -14.90 -1.89
CA PHE A 298 -5.23 -13.69 -2.36
C PHE A 298 -4.81 -12.78 -1.18
N PRO A 299 -3.58 -12.21 -1.21
CA PRO A 299 -3.04 -11.40 -0.10
C PRO A 299 -3.94 -10.22 0.30
N TRP A 300 -4.59 -9.56 -0.67
CA TRP A 300 -5.47 -8.43 -0.43
C TRP A 300 -6.85 -8.81 0.14
N ALA A 301 -7.24 -10.08 0.01
CA ALA A 301 -8.48 -10.62 0.61
C ALA A 301 -8.25 -11.29 1.98
N SER A 302 -7.01 -11.40 2.42
CA SER A 302 -6.64 -12.11 3.65
C SER A 302 -7.18 -11.47 4.93
N HIS A 303 -7.60 -10.21 4.86
CA HIS A 303 -8.14 -9.46 5.99
C HIS A 303 -9.66 -9.55 6.12
N VAL A 304 -10.37 -10.10 5.13
CA VAL A 304 -11.81 -10.35 5.25
C VAL A 304 -12.01 -11.65 6.03
N GLY A 305 -12.13 -11.52 7.33
CA GLY A 305 -12.29 -12.67 8.25
C GLY A 305 -13.75 -12.98 8.56
N THR A 306 -13.94 -14.07 9.28
CA THR A 306 -15.22 -14.50 9.87
C THR A 306 -15.84 -13.47 10.77
N GLY A 307 -14.98 -12.75 11.52
CA GLY A 307 -15.45 -11.80 12.50
C GLY A 307 -16.25 -10.65 11.90
N THR A 308 -16.03 -10.30 10.61
CA THR A 308 -16.82 -9.28 9.92
C THR A 308 -18.23 -9.77 9.63
N VAL A 309 -18.38 -11.00 9.14
CA VAL A 309 -19.70 -11.61 8.88
C VAL A 309 -20.48 -11.81 10.18
N GLU A 310 -19.83 -12.32 11.23
CA GLU A 310 -20.42 -12.49 12.56
C GLU A 310 -20.88 -11.16 13.14
N ALA A 311 -20.08 -10.10 13.01
CA ALA A 311 -20.43 -8.77 13.46
C ALA A 311 -21.64 -8.20 12.69
N LEU A 312 -21.68 -8.33 11.36
CA LEU A 312 -22.81 -7.90 10.54
C LEU A 312 -24.11 -8.60 10.96
N LEU A 313 -24.06 -9.91 11.20
CA LEU A 313 -25.22 -10.68 11.62
C LEU A 313 -25.66 -10.33 13.04
N SER A 314 -24.72 -10.14 13.96
CA SER A 314 -25.02 -9.74 15.35
C SER A 314 -25.59 -8.33 15.41
N CYS A 315 -25.07 -7.38 14.62
CA CYS A 315 -25.59 -6.03 14.54
C CYS A 315 -27.01 -5.98 13.96
N ARG A 316 -27.37 -6.90 13.06
CA ARG A 316 -28.73 -7.02 12.52
C ARG A 316 -29.77 -7.14 13.63
N VAL A 317 -29.55 -7.96 14.62
CA VAL A 317 -30.47 -8.15 15.75
C VAL A 317 -30.71 -6.82 16.48
N ARG A 318 -29.66 -6.07 16.75
CA ARG A 318 -29.75 -4.75 17.39
C ARG A 318 -30.54 -3.75 16.52
N TRP A 319 -30.31 -3.74 15.20
CA TRP A 319 -31.07 -2.88 14.30
C TRP A 319 -32.56 -3.24 14.26
N GLU A 320 -32.85 -4.54 14.38
CA GLU A 320 -34.22 -5.07 14.49
C GLU A 320 -34.94 -4.57 15.74
N GLU A 321 -34.27 -4.47 16.86
CA GLU A 321 -34.80 -4.01 18.10
C GLU A 321 -35.05 -2.48 18.14
N THR A 322 -34.15 -1.71 17.48
CA THR A 322 -34.20 -0.23 17.56
C THR A 322 -35.03 0.44 16.49
N ASN A 323 -35.34 -0.22 15.37
CA ASN A 323 -36.13 0.37 14.29
C ASN A 323 -36.84 -0.71 13.45
N PRO A 324 -38.06 -1.13 13.86
CA PRO A 324 -38.79 -2.24 13.24
C PRO A 324 -39.14 -2.03 11.77
N ASP A 325 -39.37 -0.79 11.32
CA ASP A 325 -39.71 -0.52 9.93
C ASP A 325 -38.51 -0.70 8.99
N ARG A 326 -37.33 -0.29 9.43
CA ARG A 326 -36.06 -0.45 8.69
C ARG A 326 -35.61 -1.91 8.64
N VAL A 327 -35.95 -2.68 9.65
CA VAL A 327 -35.72 -4.12 9.76
C VAL A 327 -36.50 -4.91 8.73
N ALA A 328 -37.75 -4.51 8.49
CA ALA A 328 -38.53 -5.13 7.43
C ALA A 328 -37.93 -4.92 6.06
N ASP A 329 -37.22 -3.81 5.82
CA ASP A 329 -36.47 -3.55 4.57
C ASP A 329 -35.21 -4.38 4.48
N ILE A 330 -34.44 -4.51 5.56
CA ILE A 330 -33.26 -5.35 5.64
C ILE A 330 -33.62 -6.83 5.44
N ARG A 331 -34.67 -7.32 6.10
CA ARG A 331 -35.20 -8.68 5.88
C ARG A 331 -35.64 -8.89 4.44
N ARG A 332 -36.32 -7.93 3.83
CA ARG A 332 -36.71 -7.98 2.41
C ARG A 332 -35.53 -8.03 1.49
N SER A 333 -34.46 -7.32 1.80
CA SER A 333 -33.22 -7.31 1.01
C SER A 333 -32.51 -8.66 1.07
N ILE A 334 -32.35 -9.25 2.26
CA ILE A 334 -31.74 -10.60 2.41
C ILE A 334 -32.61 -11.65 1.72
N LEU A 335 -33.93 -11.51 1.71
CA LEU A 335 -34.85 -12.40 1.01
C LEU A 335 -34.85 -12.23 -0.51
N LYS A 336 -34.37 -11.11 -1.01
CA LYS A 336 -34.26 -10.81 -2.46
C LYS A 336 -32.95 -11.29 -3.10
N VAL A 337 -31.98 -11.80 -2.32
CA VAL A 337 -30.76 -12.39 -2.87
C VAL A 337 -31.16 -13.51 -3.83
N GLY A 338 -30.66 -13.48 -5.06
CA GLY A 338 -30.96 -14.51 -6.06
C GLY A 338 -30.58 -15.91 -5.59
N ASP A 339 -31.26 -16.95 -6.08
CA ASP A 339 -30.99 -18.34 -5.67
C ASP A 339 -29.54 -18.76 -5.96
N TYR A 340 -28.92 -18.15 -6.99
CA TYR A 340 -27.51 -18.37 -7.30
C TYR A 340 -26.58 -17.80 -6.22
N ASP A 341 -26.82 -16.59 -5.79
CA ASP A 341 -26.03 -15.93 -4.75
C ASP A 341 -26.22 -16.61 -3.39
N LEU A 342 -27.46 -16.95 -3.05
CA LEU A 342 -27.76 -17.71 -1.85
C LEU A 342 -27.07 -19.06 -1.85
N LYS A 343 -27.05 -19.79 -2.98
CA LYS A 343 -26.35 -21.05 -3.16
C LYS A 343 -24.82 -20.88 -3.05
N THR A 344 -24.30 -19.81 -3.62
CA THR A 344 -22.87 -19.46 -3.56
C THR A 344 -22.48 -19.07 -2.14
N ILE A 345 -23.24 -18.24 -1.47
CA ILE A 345 -23.10 -17.84 -0.08
C ILE A 345 -23.08 -19.07 0.82
N LEU A 346 -24.08 -19.95 0.73
CA LEU A 346 -24.18 -21.16 1.53
C LEU A 346 -23.05 -22.15 1.23
N SER A 347 -22.64 -22.28 -0.05
CA SER A 347 -21.53 -23.16 -0.42
C SER A 347 -20.19 -22.64 0.10
N ARG A 348 -20.00 -21.34 0.21
CA ARG A 348 -18.80 -20.70 0.74
C ARG A 348 -18.78 -20.71 2.25
N LEU A 349 -19.87 -20.35 2.92
CA LEU A 349 -20.03 -20.52 4.37
C LEU A 349 -19.76 -21.95 4.81
N ARG A 350 -20.10 -22.91 3.97
CA ARG A 350 -19.86 -24.32 4.20
C ARG A 350 -18.42 -24.77 3.93
N ARG A 351 -17.73 -24.17 2.98
CA ARG A 351 -16.32 -24.46 2.64
C ARG A 351 -15.35 -23.71 3.55
N SER A 352 -15.73 -22.54 3.98
CA SER A 352 -14.92 -21.78 4.91
C SER A 352 -15.12 -22.41 6.28
N GLU A 353 -14.05 -22.82 6.84
CA GLU A 353 -13.86 -23.20 8.23
C GLU A 353 -14.14 -22.05 9.21
N VAL A 354 -14.75 -21.05 8.71
CA VAL A 354 -14.76 -19.66 9.09
C VAL A 354 -16.12 -19.24 9.63
N CYS A 355 -17.20 -19.93 9.24
CA CYS A 355 -18.48 -19.65 9.83
C CYS A 355 -18.65 -20.55 11.06
N ALA A 356 -18.62 -19.95 12.24
CA ALA A 356 -19.00 -20.68 13.44
C ALA A 356 -20.38 -21.33 13.21
N PRO A 357 -20.59 -22.54 13.69
CA PRO A 357 -21.88 -23.23 13.58
C PRO A 357 -23.06 -22.38 14.05
N GLU A 358 -22.82 -21.50 15.04
CA GLU A 358 -23.78 -20.55 15.59
C GLU A 358 -24.19 -19.51 14.54
N THR A 359 -23.24 -18.90 13.84
CA THR A 359 -23.53 -17.87 12.81
C THR A 359 -24.32 -18.44 11.65
N TYR A 360 -23.96 -19.67 11.24
CA TYR A 360 -24.72 -20.39 10.23
C TYR A 360 -26.13 -20.74 10.71
N GLN A 361 -26.29 -21.24 11.95
CA GLN A 361 -27.57 -21.55 12.55
C GLN A 361 -28.46 -20.34 12.66
N GLU A 362 -27.89 -19.17 12.95
CA GLU A 362 -28.63 -17.90 13.05
C GLU A 362 -29.13 -17.44 11.68
N LEU A 363 -28.32 -17.55 10.64
CA LEU A 363 -28.72 -17.28 9.25
C LEU A 363 -29.88 -18.19 8.81
N VAL A 364 -29.86 -19.46 9.22
CA VAL A 364 -30.85 -20.46 8.85
C VAL A 364 -32.09 -20.44 9.76
N ARG A 365 -31.99 -19.91 10.99
CA ARG A 365 -33.07 -19.94 12.01
C ARG A 365 -34.23 -18.99 11.73
N THR A 366 -34.07 -17.94 10.92
CA THR A 366 -35.21 -17.08 10.61
C THR A 366 -36.23 -17.88 9.82
N PRO A 367 -37.52 -17.88 10.24
CA PRO A 367 -38.58 -18.67 9.58
C PRO A 367 -38.71 -18.39 8.08
N SER A 368 -38.50 -17.14 7.68
CA SER A 368 -38.51 -16.72 6.29
C SER A 368 -37.32 -17.28 5.48
N MET A 369 -36.13 -17.37 6.07
CA MET A 369 -34.96 -17.95 5.42
C MET A 369 -35.10 -19.49 5.31
N GLN A 370 -35.59 -20.15 6.36
CA GLN A 370 -35.87 -21.58 6.32
C GLN A 370 -36.87 -21.94 5.23
N LYS A 371 -37.95 -21.15 5.11
CA LYS A 371 -38.95 -21.34 4.07
C LYS A 371 -38.37 -21.20 2.66
N ARG A 372 -37.48 -20.26 2.46
CA ARG A 372 -36.80 -20.03 1.20
C ARG A 372 -35.75 -21.10 0.89
N LEU A 373 -34.95 -21.49 1.86
CA LEU A 373 -33.98 -22.60 1.71
C LEU A 373 -34.67 -23.92 1.40
N PHE A 374 -35.85 -24.14 2.01
CA PHE A 374 -36.69 -25.29 1.71
C PHE A 374 -37.23 -25.25 0.28
N ALA A 375 -37.76 -24.11 -0.14
CA ALA A 375 -38.27 -23.88 -1.50
C ALA A 375 -37.17 -24.04 -2.58
N ALA A 376 -35.95 -23.61 -2.29
CA ALA A 376 -34.80 -23.77 -3.17
C ALA A 376 -34.17 -25.19 -3.13
N GLY A 377 -34.71 -26.11 -2.36
CA GLY A 377 -34.20 -27.50 -2.20
C GLY A 377 -32.83 -27.58 -1.52
N LEU A 378 -32.36 -26.49 -0.93
CA LEU A 378 -31.03 -26.36 -0.35
C LEU A 378 -30.96 -26.90 1.07
N LEU A 379 -32.04 -26.87 1.81
CA LEU A 379 -32.10 -27.32 3.21
C LEU A 379 -31.85 -28.82 3.32
N LYS A 380 -32.46 -29.63 2.47
CA LYS A 380 -32.24 -31.09 2.46
C LYS A 380 -30.84 -31.49 2.07
N LYS A 381 -30.24 -30.84 1.06
CA LYS A 381 -28.87 -31.07 0.63
C LYS A 381 -27.86 -30.72 1.70
N LEU A 382 -28.12 -29.72 2.49
CA LEU A 382 -27.23 -29.22 3.52
C LEU A 382 -27.20 -30.15 4.74
N VAL A 383 -28.36 -30.57 5.22
CA VAL A 383 -28.50 -31.53 6.33
C VAL A 383 -27.82 -32.86 5.94
N SER A 384 -28.15 -33.39 4.76
CA SER A 384 -27.59 -34.66 4.29
C SER A 384 -26.05 -34.61 4.12
N GLU A 385 -25.46 -33.46 3.87
CA GLU A 385 -24.02 -33.38 3.74
C GLU A 385 -23.28 -33.12 5.04
N ILE A 386 -23.90 -32.45 6.02
CA ILE A 386 -23.41 -32.39 7.40
C ILE A 386 -23.39 -33.80 7.97
N GLU A 387 -24.49 -34.53 7.79
CA GLU A 387 -24.59 -35.94 8.20
C GLU A 387 -23.52 -36.81 7.48
N ARG A 388 -23.37 -36.67 6.18
CA ARG A 388 -22.35 -37.37 5.41
C ARG A 388 -20.92 -37.06 5.86
N ARG A 389 -20.60 -35.81 6.20
CA ARG A 389 -19.29 -35.42 6.73
C ARG A 389 -19.06 -36.00 8.13
N ARG A 390 -20.07 -35.93 8.96
CA ARG A 390 -20.03 -36.53 10.31
C ARG A 390 -19.79 -38.01 10.25
N ASP A 391 -20.51 -38.72 9.38
CA ASP A 391 -20.35 -40.17 9.14
C ASP A 391 -18.96 -40.46 8.52
N GLU A 392 -18.49 -39.67 7.58
CA GLU A 392 -17.15 -39.85 6.99
C GLU A 392 -16.06 -39.65 8.05
N LEU A 393 -16.18 -38.62 8.89
CA LEU A 393 -15.25 -38.38 9.99
C LEU A 393 -15.29 -39.52 11.01
N ALA A 394 -16.47 -39.99 11.39
CA ALA A 394 -16.64 -41.11 12.28
C ALA A 394 -16.00 -42.39 11.71
N ARG A 395 -16.18 -42.69 10.41
CA ARG A 395 -15.52 -43.81 9.72
C ARG A 395 -14.01 -43.68 9.67
N LEU A 396 -13.50 -42.47 9.49
CA LEU A 396 -12.06 -42.25 9.53
C LEU A 396 -11.50 -42.41 10.92
N MET A 397 -12.19 -41.92 11.95
CA MET A 397 -11.75 -42.10 13.36
C MET A 397 -11.85 -43.53 13.84
N SER A 398 -12.81 -44.34 13.34
CA SER A 398 -12.87 -45.76 13.64
C SER A 398 -11.76 -46.59 12.98
N ARG A 399 -11.23 -46.09 11.84
CA ARG A 399 -10.18 -46.80 11.08
C ARG A 399 -8.78 -46.34 11.44
N TYR A 400 -8.60 -45.10 11.83
CA TYR A 400 -7.31 -44.47 12.11
C TYR A 400 -7.33 -43.88 13.51
N ASP A 401 -6.48 -44.39 14.40
CA ASP A 401 -6.20 -43.67 15.64
C ASP A 401 -5.44 -42.40 15.32
N ARG A 402 -6.04 -41.28 15.65
CA ARG A 402 -5.51 -39.94 15.32
C ARG A 402 -4.18 -39.67 16.02
N ALA A 403 -4.03 -40.11 17.28
CA ALA A 403 -2.81 -39.89 18.04
C ALA A 403 -1.69 -40.80 17.52
N ALA A 404 -2.00 -42.07 17.29
CA ALA A 404 -1.06 -43.01 16.70
C ALA A 404 -0.61 -42.59 15.29
N LEU A 405 -1.54 -42.12 14.45
CA LEU A 405 -1.24 -41.64 13.12
C LEU A 405 -0.32 -40.41 13.15
N TYR A 406 -0.53 -39.49 14.10
CA TYR A 406 0.32 -38.35 14.30
C TYR A 406 1.75 -38.75 14.66
N GLU A 407 1.93 -39.66 15.61
CA GLU A 407 3.25 -40.14 15.96
C GLU A 407 3.93 -40.85 14.78
N GLN A 408 3.20 -41.67 14.02
CA GLN A 408 3.73 -42.41 12.88
C GLN A 408 4.22 -41.47 11.75
N VAL A 409 3.44 -40.47 11.37
CA VAL A 409 3.84 -39.55 10.27
C VAL A 409 5.01 -38.64 10.64
N TRP A 410 5.33 -38.51 11.94
CA TRP A 410 6.49 -37.77 12.42
C TRP A 410 7.69 -38.64 12.75
N SER A 411 7.52 -39.97 12.83
CA SER A 411 8.59 -40.95 13.05
C SER A 411 9.08 -41.65 11.79
N GLN A 412 8.25 -41.69 10.73
CA GLN A 412 8.57 -42.38 9.48
C GLN A 412 8.09 -41.57 8.27
N PRO A 413 8.73 -41.71 7.09
CA PRO A 413 8.27 -41.11 5.85
C PRO A 413 6.81 -41.49 5.53
N ALA A 414 6.01 -40.53 5.07
CA ALA A 414 4.59 -40.69 4.79
C ALA A 414 4.31 -41.87 3.81
N GLN A 415 5.24 -42.23 2.94
CA GLN A 415 5.10 -43.39 2.06
C GLN A 415 5.14 -44.73 2.82
N GLU A 416 6.00 -44.84 3.82
CA GLU A 416 6.11 -46.03 4.64
C GLU A 416 4.88 -46.21 5.56
N VAL A 417 4.46 -45.09 6.18
CA VAL A 417 3.22 -45.09 6.96
C VAL A 417 2.01 -45.45 6.08
N ALA A 418 1.95 -44.98 4.85
CA ALA A 418 0.87 -45.31 3.92
C ALA A 418 0.83 -46.80 3.57
N LYS A 419 2.00 -47.45 3.41
CA LYS A 419 2.10 -48.89 3.17
C LYS A 419 1.55 -49.71 4.33
N SER A 420 1.81 -49.31 5.58
CA SER A 420 1.29 -50.02 6.75
C SER A 420 -0.24 -49.99 6.84
N TYR A 421 -0.87 -48.97 6.27
CA TYR A 421 -2.33 -48.87 6.16
C TYR A 421 -2.91 -49.38 4.83
N GLY A 422 -2.09 -49.93 3.94
CA GLY A 422 -2.51 -50.44 2.63
C GLY A 422 -3.07 -49.37 1.70
N ILE A 423 -2.55 -48.11 1.79
CA ILE A 423 -3.00 -46.98 0.99
C ILE A 423 -1.83 -46.25 0.35
N SER A 424 -2.09 -45.38 -0.65
CA SER A 424 -1.04 -44.55 -1.23
C SER A 424 -0.68 -43.35 -0.33
N GLY A 425 0.54 -42.83 -0.44
CA GLY A 425 0.97 -41.62 0.30
C GLY A 425 0.07 -40.42 0.05
N VAL A 426 -0.44 -40.23 -1.18
CA VAL A 426 -1.42 -39.20 -1.51
C VAL A 426 -2.73 -39.38 -0.75
N ARG A 427 -3.20 -40.65 -0.62
CA ARG A 427 -4.40 -40.94 0.14
C ARG A 427 -4.19 -40.76 1.63
N LEU A 428 -3.02 -41.10 2.17
CA LEU A 428 -2.66 -40.84 3.55
C LEU A 428 -2.66 -39.33 3.85
N GLY A 429 -2.08 -38.50 2.97
CA GLY A 429 -2.11 -37.03 3.11
C GLY A 429 -3.52 -36.45 3.14
N LYS A 430 -4.46 -37.02 2.36
CA LYS A 430 -5.90 -36.65 2.43
C LYS A 430 -6.54 -37.07 3.76
N VAL A 431 -6.21 -38.25 4.29
CA VAL A 431 -6.69 -38.73 5.59
C VAL A 431 -6.17 -37.83 6.72
N CYS A 432 -4.86 -37.55 6.75
CA CYS A 432 -4.26 -36.65 7.75
C CYS A 432 -4.92 -35.28 7.75
N ARG A 433 -5.17 -34.70 6.56
CA ARG A 433 -5.84 -33.40 6.43
C ARG A 433 -7.26 -33.45 6.99
N LYS A 434 -8.05 -34.50 6.68
CA LYS A 434 -9.42 -34.64 7.18
C LYS A 434 -9.47 -34.87 8.69
N LEU A 435 -8.49 -35.60 9.25
CA LEU A 435 -8.34 -35.82 10.68
C LEU A 435 -7.58 -34.71 11.41
N GLN A 436 -7.23 -33.62 10.71
CA GLN A 436 -6.44 -32.50 11.27
C GLN A 436 -5.15 -32.99 11.95
N VAL A 437 -4.47 -33.95 11.33
CA VAL A 437 -3.16 -34.44 11.76
C VAL A 437 -2.09 -33.63 11.01
N PRO A 438 -1.26 -32.87 11.72
CA PRO A 438 -0.12 -32.15 11.09
C PRO A 438 0.84 -33.17 10.48
N VAL A 439 1.26 -32.92 9.25
CA VAL A 439 2.25 -33.74 8.54
C VAL A 439 3.56 -32.99 8.36
N PRO A 440 4.71 -33.69 8.34
CA PRO A 440 6.00 -33.06 8.10
C PRO A 440 6.03 -32.31 6.77
N PRO A 441 6.63 -31.09 6.70
CA PRO A 441 6.78 -30.33 5.48
C PRO A 441 7.74 -31.00 4.50
N ARG A 442 7.67 -30.62 3.22
CA ARG A 442 8.62 -31.13 2.21
C ARG A 442 10.05 -30.87 2.65
N GLY A 443 10.93 -31.86 2.48
CA GLY A 443 12.33 -31.77 2.89
C GLY A 443 12.60 -32.02 4.38
N TYR A 444 11.56 -32.30 5.20
CA TYR A 444 11.73 -32.60 6.63
C TYR A 444 12.73 -33.70 6.88
N TRP A 445 12.57 -34.86 6.23
CA TRP A 445 13.42 -36.04 6.43
C TRP A 445 14.87 -35.79 6.01
N ALA A 446 15.10 -35.02 4.94
CA ALA A 446 16.45 -34.63 4.55
C ALA A 446 17.12 -33.72 5.60
N ARG A 447 16.37 -32.82 6.22
CA ARG A 447 16.87 -31.99 7.32
C ARG A 447 17.20 -32.79 8.56
N VAL A 448 16.35 -33.71 8.93
CA VAL A 448 16.57 -34.59 10.08
C VAL A 448 17.83 -35.47 9.87
N GLN A 449 18.02 -36.02 8.67
CA GLN A 449 19.21 -36.80 8.31
C GLN A 449 20.51 -35.96 8.35
N ASN A 450 20.41 -34.67 8.07
CA ASN A 450 21.52 -33.72 8.15
C ASN A 450 21.70 -33.07 9.54
N GLY A 451 21.01 -33.57 10.57
CA GLY A 451 21.20 -33.13 11.95
C GLY A 451 20.51 -31.79 12.32
N TYR A 452 19.63 -31.26 11.47
CA TYR A 452 18.88 -30.04 11.79
C TYR A 452 17.70 -30.36 12.71
N SER A 453 17.55 -29.57 13.78
CA SER A 453 16.36 -29.66 14.65
C SER A 453 15.16 -29.05 13.95
N VAL A 454 14.05 -29.79 13.86
CA VAL A 454 12.81 -29.31 13.29
C VAL A 454 11.70 -29.45 14.32
N THR A 455 10.99 -28.34 14.59
CA THR A 455 9.92 -28.30 15.59
C THR A 455 8.69 -29.09 15.09
N LYS A 456 8.23 -30.05 15.90
CA LYS A 456 7.00 -30.82 15.67
C LYS A 456 5.81 -30.04 16.24
N PRO A 457 4.84 -29.58 15.43
CA PRO A 457 3.69 -28.83 15.93
C PRO A 457 2.80 -29.76 16.78
N PRO A 458 2.22 -29.29 17.90
CA PRO A 458 1.40 -30.11 18.76
C PRO A 458 0.12 -30.59 18.08
N LEU A 459 -0.34 -31.79 18.44
CA LEU A 459 -1.62 -32.30 18.00
C LEU A 459 -2.77 -31.61 18.75
N THR A 460 -3.38 -30.60 18.13
CA THR A 460 -4.51 -29.86 18.71
C THR A 460 -5.75 -30.73 18.84
N LYS A 461 -6.68 -30.40 19.75
CA LYS A 461 -7.99 -31.08 19.82
C LYS A 461 -8.69 -31.00 18.48
N LEU A 462 -9.39 -32.06 18.07
CA LEU A 462 -10.19 -32.06 16.85
C LEU A 462 -11.25 -30.97 17.00
N SER A 463 -11.09 -29.90 16.24
CA SER A 463 -12.10 -28.85 16.16
C SER A 463 -12.95 -29.12 14.93
N ASP A 464 -14.24 -28.80 14.99
CA ASP A 464 -15.10 -28.79 13.80
C ASP A 464 -14.62 -27.76 12.76
N ARG A 465 -13.57 -27.02 13.08
CA ARG A 465 -12.87 -26.05 12.22
C ARG A 465 -11.78 -26.77 11.43
N GLN A 466 -11.87 -26.78 10.14
CA GLN A 466 -10.72 -27.10 9.28
C GLN A 466 -9.79 -25.89 9.25
N SER A 467 -8.64 -25.98 9.81
CA SER A 467 -7.62 -24.95 9.75
C SER A 467 -6.87 -25.00 8.42
N GLY A 468 -7.16 -24.07 7.54
CA GLY A 468 -6.34 -23.77 6.36
C GLY A 468 -5.41 -22.61 6.64
N SER A 469 -4.30 -22.83 7.33
CA SER A 469 -3.20 -21.88 7.31
C SER A 469 -1.91 -22.57 6.87
N HIS A 470 -1.60 -22.44 5.58
CA HIS A 470 -0.22 -22.55 5.15
C HIS A 470 0.49 -21.24 5.50
N SER A 471 1.07 -21.17 6.69
CA SER A 471 2.14 -20.23 6.94
C SER A 471 3.37 -20.68 6.16
N SER A 472 3.59 -20.16 4.98
CA SER A 472 4.88 -20.18 4.33
C SER A 472 5.77 -19.15 5.01
N SER A 473 6.52 -19.57 6.02
CA SER A 473 7.69 -18.84 6.44
C SER A 473 8.82 -19.13 5.45
N LYS A 474 9.26 -18.11 4.75
CA LYS A 474 10.59 -18.07 4.14
C LYS A 474 11.66 -17.86 5.19
#